data_8933ae5914c173588d3396eec0c6c1c0
#
_entry.id   8933ae5914c173588d3396eec0c6c1c0
#
_cell.length_a   1.000
_cell.length_b   1.000
_cell.length_c   1.000
_cell.angle_alpha   90.00
_cell.angle_beta   90.00
_cell.angle_gamma   90.00
#
_symmetry.space_group_name_H-M   'P 1'
#
loop_
_entity.id
_entity.type
_entity.pdbx_description
1 polymer ?
#
loop_
_entity_poly.entity_id
_entity_poly.type
_entity_poly.pdbx_seq_one_letter_code
_entity_poly.pdbx_strand_id
1 'polypeptide(L)'
;IENTDVSDQQDGLQIGFSVEEMAIRVENILKSIGLVENFAPIVYVVGHGATSVNNTHFAGYDCGACSGRPSSVNAKVLSFAANHEKVRKILSEKGIFIPNETQFLPALHDTTRDEIVFYDETLLSEKNKLQHIKNSEIFISALDNNAKERSRRFDTINSNESLSKVHEKIKNRSVSLFEPRPELNHATNAMCIVGRRSISDHLFLDRRSFMNSFDYQIDPKGDYLAGILNAVAPVGGGINLEYYFSRVDNHKLGAGSKLPHNVMGLIGV
;
A
#
# COMPACT_ATOMS: atom_id res chain seq x y z
N ILE A 1 -8.59 -13.00 16.05
CA ILE A 1 -7.22 -12.86 15.52
C ILE A 1 -6.25 -13.62 16.41
N GLU A 2 -6.24 -13.37 17.72
CA GLU A 2 -5.45 -14.16 18.67
C GLU A 2 -6.04 -15.56 18.79
N ASN A 3 -5.19 -16.58 18.61
CA ASN A 3 -5.52 -17.96 18.95
C ASN A 3 -5.05 -18.26 20.38
N THR A 4 -5.98 -18.54 21.25
CA THR A 4 -5.71 -18.90 22.66
C THR A 4 -5.73 -20.41 22.89
N ASP A 5 -6.18 -21.18 21.91
CA ASP A 5 -6.22 -22.64 21.94
C ASP A 5 -5.61 -23.23 20.68
N VAL A 6 -4.45 -23.88 20.82
CA VAL A 6 -3.70 -24.49 19.70
C VAL A 6 -4.50 -25.62 19.02
N SER A 7 -5.52 -26.16 19.69
CA SER A 7 -6.42 -27.18 19.13
C SER A 7 -7.51 -26.59 18.23
N ASP A 8 -7.69 -25.27 18.23
CA ASP A 8 -8.69 -24.61 17.43
C ASP A 8 -8.25 -24.56 15.96
N GLN A 9 -8.81 -25.46 15.15
CA GLN A 9 -8.45 -25.66 13.75
C GLN A 9 -9.68 -25.68 12.86
N GLN A 10 -9.53 -25.17 11.64
CA GLN A 10 -10.49 -25.30 10.56
C GLN A 10 -9.77 -25.87 9.33
N ASP A 11 -10.31 -26.94 8.77
CA ASP A 11 -9.75 -27.63 7.59
C ASP A 11 -8.26 -28.05 7.79
N GLY A 12 -7.88 -28.41 9.01
CA GLY A 12 -6.50 -28.78 9.36
C GLY A 12 -5.53 -27.60 9.49
N LEU A 13 -6.03 -26.36 9.43
CA LEU A 13 -5.25 -25.15 9.60
C LEU A 13 -5.57 -24.48 10.94
N GLN A 14 -4.55 -23.98 11.61
CA GLN A 14 -4.71 -23.20 12.84
C GLN A 14 -5.54 -21.93 12.56
N ILE A 15 -6.50 -21.64 13.42
CA ILE A 15 -7.28 -20.42 13.37
C ILE A 15 -6.57 -19.32 14.16
N GLY A 16 -6.26 -18.20 13.48
CA GLY A 16 -5.61 -17.04 14.11
C GLY A 16 -4.11 -17.22 14.34
N PHE A 17 -3.56 -16.46 15.27
CA PHE A 17 -2.12 -16.39 15.56
C PHE A 17 -1.88 -16.50 17.07
N SER A 18 -0.82 -17.19 17.47
CA SER A 18 -0.32 -17.09 18.83
C SER A 18 0.29 -15.70 19.10
N VAL A 19 0.49 -15.37 20.36
CA VAL A 19 1.14 -14.08 20.73
C VAL A 19 2.57 -14.02 20.20
N GLU A 20 3.29 -15.14 20.23
CA GLU A 20 4.65 -15.26 19.72
C GLU A 20 4.70 -15.07 18.20
N GLU A 21 3.78 -15.68 17.47
CA GLU A 21 3.67 -15.49 16.01
C GLU A 21 3.35 -14.05 15.64
N MET A 22 2.43 -13.40 16.36
CA MET A 22 2.13 -11.98 16.18
C MET A 22 3.37 -11.12 16.45
N ALA A 23 4.09 -11.39 17.54
CA ALA A 23 5.30 -10.65 17.89
C ALA A 23 6.39 -10.77 16.82
N ILE A 24 6.63 -11.97 16.29
CA ILE A 24 7.60 -12.22 15.22
C ILE A 24 7.21 -11.42 13.95
N ARG A 25 5.94 -11.43 13.57
CA ARG A 25 5.46 -10.73 12.38
C ARG A 25 5.58 -9.21 12.52
N VAL A 26 5.18 -8.68 13.68
CA VAL A 26 5.31 -7.23 13.97
C VAL A 26 6.78 -6.83 14.00
N GLU A 27 7.63 -7.59 14.69
CA GLU A 27 9.08 -7.35 14.72
C GLU A 27 9.69 -7.27 13.32
N ASN A 28 9.39 -8.28 12.49
CA ASN A 28 9.95 -8.36 11.14
C ASN A 28 9.51 -7.17 10.28
N ILE A 29 8.24 -6.76 10.36
CA ILE A 29 7.73 -5.61 9.62
C ILE A 29 8.39 -4.32 10.12
N LEU A 30 8.39 -4.08 11.43
CA LEU A 30 8.97 -2.85 12.00
C LEU A 30 10.46 -2.72 11.67
N LYS A 31 11.21 -3.81 11.76
CA LYS A 31 12.62 -3.85 11.36
C LYS A 31 12.81 -3.61 9.86
N SER A 32 11.99 -4.26 9.01
CA SER A 32 12.13 -4.13 7.56
C SER A 32 11.86 -2.72 7.04
N ILE A 33 11.02 -1.95 7.74
CA ILE A 33 10.73 -0.54 7.40
C ILE A 33 11.57 0.45 8.21
N GLY A 34 12.41 -0.03 9.13
CA GLY A 34 13.25 0.81 9.97
C GLY A 34 12.50 1.57 11.07
N LEU A 35 11.26 1.20 11.40
CA LEU A 35 10.46 1.82 12.45
C LEU A 35 10.67 1.07 13.77
N VAL A 36 11.81 1.25 14.40
CA VAL A 36 12.19 0.55 15.65
C VAL A 36 12.22 1.48 16.88
N GLU A 37 12.17 2.77 16.66
CA GLU A 37 12.17 3.82 17.69
C GLU A 37 11.43 5.06 17.19
N ASN A 38 11.25 6.08 18.06
CA ASN A 38 10.63 7.36 17.72
C ASN A 38 9.21 7.24 17.15
N PHE A 39 8.41 6.34 17.72
CA PHE A 39 7.04 6.13 17.30
C PHE A 39 6.17 7.37 17.48
N ALA A 40 5.44 7.74 16.43
CA ALA A 40 4.41 8.78 16.54
C ALA A 40 3.22 8.29 17.39
N PRO A 41 2.42 9.20 17.95
CA PRO A 41 1.20 8.81 18.70
C PRO A 41 0.21 7.98 17.90
N ILE A 42 0.15 8.17 16.57
CA ILE A 42 -0.64 7.35 15.66
C ILE A 42 0.27 6.84 14.54
N VAL A 43 0.30 5.52 14.37
CA VAL A 43 0.95 4.86 13.23
C VAL A 43 -0.14 4.31 12.32
N TYR A 44 -0.28 4.87 11.13
CA TYR A 44 -1.26 4.40 10.15
C TYR A 44 -0.73 3.19 9.39
N VAL A 45 -1.49 2.10 9.43
CA VAL A 45 -1.23 0.90 8.63
C VAL A 45 -2.19 0.91 7.45
N VAL A 46 -1.71 1.41 6.32
CA VAL A 46 -2.56 1.63 5.14
C VAL A 46 -2.40 0.48 4.17
N GLY A 47 -3.45 -0.32 4.03
CA GLY A 47 -3.55 -1.36 3.01
C GLY A 47 -3.87 -0.76 1.65
N HIS A 48 -3.50 -1.50 0.58
CA HIS A 48 -3.83 -1.16 -0.79
C HIS A 48 -5.11 -1.85 -1.24
N GLY A 49 -5.92 -1.13 -2.02
CA GLY A 49 -7.04 -1.65 -2.78
C GLY A 49 -7.21 -0.86 -4.08
N ALA A 50 -7.91 -1.43 -5.03
CA ALA A 50 -8.23 -0.78 -6.30
C ALA A 50 -9.61 -1.19 -6.77
N THR A 51 -10.56 -0.26 -6.80
CA THR A 51 -11.92 -0.48 -7.27
C THR A 51 -12.08 0.05 -8.69
N SER A 52 -12.43 -0.82 -9.63
CA SER A 52 -12.75 -0.42 -10.99
C SER A 52 -13.74 -1.42 -11.62
N VAL A 53 -14.85 -0.92 -12.17
CA VAL A 53 -15.81 -1.79 -12.88
C VAL A 53 -15.27 -2.24 -14.24
N ASN A 54 -14.41 -1.46 -14.86
CA ASN A 54 -13.69 -1.82 -16.08
C ASN A 54 -12.42 -2.61 -15.74
N ASN A 55 -12.57 -3.68 -14.99
CA ASN A 55 -11.49 -4.56 -14.56
C ASN A 55 -11.90 -6.01 -14.84
N THR A 56 -11.70 -6.45 -16.06
CA THR A 56 -12.09 -7.78 -16.52
C THR A 56 -11.29 -8.91 -15.86
N HIS A 57 -10.14 -8.57 -15.30
CA HIS A 57 -9.27 -9.51 -14.60
C HIS A 57 -8.91 -8.94 -13.23
N PHE A 58 -9.76 -9.22 -12.27
CA PHE A 58 -9.72 -8.70 -10.92
C PHE A 58 -8.32 -8.70 -10.28
N ALA A 59 -7.59 -9.82 -10.41
CA ALA A 59 -6.26 -9.97 -9.82
C ALA A 59 -5.13 -9.24 -10.56
N GLY A 60 -5.35 -8.79 -11.78
CA GLY A 60 -4.28 -8.21 -12.59
C GLY A 60 -3.98 -6.76 -12.30
N TYR A 61 -4.97 -6.02 -11.82
CA TYR A 61 -4.86 -4.59 -11.53
C TYR A 61 -4.82 -4.27 -10.05
N ASP A 62 -5.32 -5.18 -9.23
CA ASP A 62 -5.12 -5.15 -7.81
C ASP A 62 -3.75 -5.75 -7.47
N CYS A 63 -3.39 -5.80 -6.21
CA CYS A 63 -2.10 -6.35 -5.82
C CYS A 63 -2.02 -7.84 -6.20
N GLY A 64 -1.12 -8.20 -7.11
CA GLY A 64 -0.90 -9.60 -7.51
C GLY A 64 -0.49 -10.49 -6.35
N ALA A 65 0.28 -9.96 -5.39
CA ALA A 65 0.67 -10.66 -4.17
C ALA A 65 -0.53 -10.93 -3.23
N CYS A 66 -1.57 -10.11 -3.28
CA CYS A 66 -2.80 -10.27 -2.51
C CYS A 66 -3.90 -11.02 -3.29
N SER A 67 -3.58 -11.60 -4.44
CA SER A 67 -4.53 -12.26 -5.35
C SER A 67 -5.71 -11.37 -5.73
N GLY A 68 -5.46 -10.09 -5.95
CA GLY A 68 -6.45 -9.09 -6.30
C GLY A 68 -7.41 -8.71 -5.17
N ARG A 69 -7.09 -9.00 -3.93
CA ARG A 69 -7.92 -8.65 -2.78
C ARG A 69 -7.43 -7.38 -2.10
N PRO A 70 -8.35 -6.55 -1.56
CA PRO A 70 -7.96 -5.41 -0.74
C PRO A 70 -7.18 -5.84 0.50
N SER A 71 -6.12 -5.10 0.84
CA SER A 71 -5.25 -5.39 1.99
C SER A 71 -5.80 -4.90 3.34
N SER A 72 -7.06 -4.51 3.43
CA SER A 72 -7.67 -4.06 4.68
C SER A 72 -7.58 -5.09 5.80
N VAL A 73 -7.73 -6.38 5.46
CA VAL A 73 -7.59 -7.47 6.45
C VAL A 73 -6.18 -7.51 7.02
N ASN A 74 -5.16 -7.41 6.16
CA ASN A 74 -3.75 -7.40 6.59
C ASN A 74 -3.45 -6.17 7.46
N ALA A 75 -3.97 -5.00 7.08
CA ALA A 75 -3.83 -3.78 7.87
C ALA A 75 -4.46 -3.93 9.27
N LYS A 76 -5.66 -4.51 9.36
CA LYS A 76 -6.34 -4.78 10.63
C LYS A 76 -5.58 -5.78 11.49
N VAL A 77 -5.12 -6.88 10.92
CA VAL A 77 -4.37 -7.92 11.64
C VAL A 77 -3.07 -7.35 12.18
N LEU A 78 -2.32 -6.60 11.38
CA LEU A 78 -1.07 -5.99 11.82
C LEU A 78 -1.31 -4.95 12.92
N SER A 79 -2.29 -4.08 12.76
CA SER A 79 -2.63 -3.06 13.75
C SER A 79 -3.08 -3.69 15.08
N PHE A 80 -3.92 -4.73 15.02
CA PHE A 80 -4.31 -5.49 16.19
C PHE A 80 -3.07 -6.06 16.92
N ALA A 81 -2.20 -6.76 16.19
CA ALA A 81 -1.01 -7.37 16.76
C ALA A 81 -0.04 -6.32 17.35
N ALA A 82 0.18 -5.19 16.66
CA ALA A 82 1.05 -4.13 17.14
C ALA A 82 0.48 -3.33 18.33
N ASN A 83 -0.84 -3.34 18.50
CA ASN A 83 -1.51 -2.76 19.67
C ASN A 83 -1.63 -3.74 20.84
N HIS A 84 -1.36 -5.04 20.62
CA HIS A 84 -1.57 -6.08 21.62
C HIS A 84 -0.52 -5.99 22.74
N GLU A 85 -0.96 -5.91 23.99
CA GLU A 85 -0.11 -5.67 25.16
C GLU A 85 1.00 -6.73 25.34
N LYS A 86 0.66 -8.02 25.22
CA LYS A 86 1.64 -9.11 25.32
C LYS A 86 2.66 -9.09 24.18
N VAL A 87 2.25 -8.73 22.99
CA VAL A 87 3.15 -8.54 21.84
C VAL A 87 4.14 -7.42 22.10
N ARG A 88 3.68 -6.27 22.59
CA ARG A 88 4.55 -5.14 22.94
C ARG A 88 5.57 -5.50 24.02
N LYS A 89 5.18 -6.34 24.97
CA LYS A 89 6.10 -6.85 26.00
C LYS A 89 7.24 -7.64 25.37
N ILE A 90 6.92 -8.60 24.49
CA ILE A 90 7.94 -9.40 23.77
C ILE A 90 8.84 -8.50 22.91
N LEU A 91 8.28 -7.50 22.21
CA LEU A 91 9.04 -6.56 21.40
C LEU A 91 10.00 -5.73 22.25
N SER A 92 9.56 -5.27 23.40
CA SER A 92 10.40 -4.55 24.37
C SER A 92 11.61 -5.36 24.85
N GLU A 93 11.41 -6.65 25.12
CA GLU A 93 12.49 -7.59 25.49
C GLU A 93 13.50 -7.76 24.33
N LYS A 94 13.09 -7.50 23.09
CA LYS A 94 13.92 -7.53 21.87
C LYS A 94 14.47 -6.15 21.45
N GLY A 95 14.29 -5.13 22.31
CA GLY A 95 14.82 -3.79 22.08
C GLY A 95 13.93 -2.87 21.25
N ILE A 96 12.69 -3.27 20.93
CA ILE A 96 11.71 -2.40 20.25
C ILE A 96 10.68 -1.94 21.27
N PHE A 97 10.84 -0.72 21.76
CA PHE A 97 9.92 -0.13 22.72
C PHE A 97 8.86 0.74 22.03
N ILE A 98 7.62 0.26 22.01
CA ILE A 98 6.47 1.01 21.50
C ILE A 98 5.80 1.73 22.69
N PRO A 99 5.77 3.08 22.71
CA PRO A 99 5.14 3.83 23.79
C PRO A 99 3.67 3.48 23.98
N ASN A 100 3.17 3.55 25.20
CA ASN A 100 1.78 3.21 25.52
C ASN A 100 0.76 4.11 24.82
N GLU A 101 1.14 5.37 24.58
CA GLU A 101 0.31 6.35 23.85
C GLU A 101 0.27 6.12 22.34
N THR A 102 1.21 5.33 21.80
CA THR A 102 1.21 4.99 20.38
C THR A 102 0.12 3.98 20.06
N GLN A 103 -0.71 4.30 19.08
CA GLN A 103 -1.75 3.41 18.57
C GLN A 103 -1.56 3.17 17.06
N PHE A 104 -1.64 1.92 16.64
CA PHE A 104 -1.63 1.54 15.23
C PHE A 104 -3.07 1.55 14.72
N LEU A 105 -3.34 2.40 13.72
CA LEU A 105 -4.67 2.56 13.15
C LEU A 105 -4.70 1.97 11.73
N PRO A 106 -5.56 0.95 11.48
CA PRO A 106 -5.66 0.35 10.15
C PRO A 106 -6.47 1.23 9.21
N ALA A 107 -6.06 1.23 7.93
CA ALA A 107 -6.77 1.91 6.86
C ALA A 107 -6.66 1.14 5.55
N LEU A 108 -7.51 1.50 4.59
CA LEU A 108 -7.45 1.06 3.20
C LEU A 108 -7.41 2.28 2.29
N HIS A 109 -6.42 2.37 1.42
CA HIS A 109 -6.39 3.33 0.33
C HIS A 109 -6.86 2.66 -0.96
N ASP A 110 -8.00 3.08 -1.48
CA ASP A 110 -8.44 2.75 -2.83
C ASP A 110 -7.70 3.65 -3.83
N THR A 111 -6.68 3.11 -4.47
CA THR A 111 -5.81 3.86 -5.36
C THR A 111 -6.48 4.27 -6.66
N THR A 112 -7.55 3.60 -7.06
CA THR A 112 -8.32 3.94 -8.26
C THR A 112 -9.18 5.17 -8.04
N ARG A 113 -9.77 5.27 -6.85
CA ARG A 113 -10.68 6.34 -6.46
C ARG A 113 -9.98 7.48 -5.72
N ASP A 114 -8.76 7.25 -5.24
CA ASP A 114 -8.05 8.08 -4.28
C ASP A 114 -8.90 8.35 -3.01
N GLU A 115 -9.46 7.29 -2.47
CA GLU A 115 -10.23 7.33 -1.23
C GLU A 115 -9.52 6.53 -0.15
N ILE A 116 -9.60 6.99 1.09
CA ILE A 116 -9.08 6.27 2.24
C ILE A 116 -10.22 6.00 3.22
N VAL A 117 -10.26 4.77 3.74
CA VAL A 117 -11.19 4.34 4.79
C VAL A 117 -10.36 3.94 5.99
N PHE A 118 -10.61 4.58 7.13
CA PHE A 118 -10.02 4.20 8.40
C PHE A 118 -10.92 3.20 9.12
N TYR A 119 -10.30 2.29 9.85
CA TYR A 119 -11.01 1.29 10.64
C TYR A 119 -10.64 1.43 12.11
N ASP A 120 -11.52 0.95 12.98
CA ASP A 120 -11.28 0.87 14.42
C ASP A 120 -10.97 2.23 15.09
N GLU A 121 -11.42 3.34 14.49
CA GLU A 121 -11.23 4.72 15.01
C GLU A 121 -11.81 4.91 16.41
N THR A 122 -12.87 4.15 16.74
CA THR A 122 -13.50 4.16 18.07
C THR A 122 -12.58 3.67 19.18
N LEU A 123 -11.55 2.89 18.84
CA LEU A 123 -10.56 2.35 19.77
C LEU A 123 -9.42 3.34 20.10
N LEU A 124 -9.35 4.44 19.37
CA LEU A 124 -8.36 5.48 19.67
C LEU A 124 -8.65 6.14 21.04
N SER A 125 -7.57 6.48 21.75
CA SER A 125 -7.67 7.33 22.93
C SER A 125 -8.21 8.72 22.55
N GLU A 126 -8.82 9.43 23.47
CA GLU A 126 -9.39 10.76 23.18
C GLU A 126 -8.35 11.72 22.61
N LYS A 127 -7.11 11.67 23.11
CA LYS A 127 -6.00 12.46 22.58
C LYS A 127 -5.70 12.11 21.12
N ASN A 128 -5.66 10.83 20.80
CA ASN A 128 -5.37 10.36 19.46
C ASN A 128 -6.56 10.59 18.52
N LYS A 129 -7.80 10.54 18.98
CA LYS A 129 -8.97 10.94 18.18
C LYS A 129 -8.87 12.39 17.71
N LEU A 130 -8.51 13.31 18.60
CA LEU A 130 -8.34 14.73 18.24
C LEU A 130 -7.20 14.91 17.22
N GLN A 131 -6.10 14.17 17.39
CA GLN A 131 -5.00 14.20 16.42
C GLN A 131 -5.40 13.57 15.08
N HIS A 132 -6.16 12.47 15.12
CA HIS A 132 -6.64 11.80 13.94
C HIS A 132 -7.54 12.68 13.07
N ILE A 133 -8.44 13.46 13.69
CA ILE A 133 -9.28 14.44 12.97
C ILE A 133 -8.40 15.39 12.13
N LYS A 134 -7.35 15.97 12.74
CA LYS A 134 -6.42 16.84 12.02
C LYS A 134 -5.66 16.12 10.90
N ASN A 135 -5.21 14.90 11.18
CA ASN A 135 -4.51 14.08 10.19
C ASN A 135 -5.42 13.71 9.02
N SER A 136 -6.71 13.46 9.27
CA SER A 136 -7.68 13.14 8.21
C SER A 136 -7.85 14.28 7.22
N GLU A 137 -7.81 15.54 7.66
CA GLU A 137 -7.82 16.70 6.75
C GLU A 137 -6.59 16.72 5.84
N ILE A 138 -5.42 16.35 6.37
CA ILE A 138 -4.18 16.24 5.59
C ILE A 138 -4.30 15.11 4.55
N PHE A 139 -4.85 13.94 4.94
CA PHE A 139 -5.10 12.85 4.00
C PHE A 139 -6.04 13.27 2.89
N ILE A 140 -7.16 13.92 3.19
CA ILE A 140 -8.13 14.41 2.18
C ILE A 140 -7.42 15.36 1.20
N SER A 141 -6.67 16.33 1.71
CA SER A 141 -5.91 17.26 0.87
C SER A 141 -4.90 16.54 -0.03
N ALA A 142 -4.20 15.54 0.50
CA ALA A 142 -3.24 14.75 -0.28
C ALA A 142 -3.92 13.93 -1.39
N LEU A 143 -5.06 13.31 -1.10
CA LEU A 143 -5.84 12.53 -2.06
C LEU A 143 -6.39 13.40 -3.19
N ASP A 144 -6.92 14.59 -2.86
CA ASP A 144 -7.40 15.55 -3.85
C ASP A 144 -6.28 16.01 -4.80
N ASN A 145 -5.09 16.30 -4.25
CA ASN A 145 -3.94 16.69 -5.06
C ASN A 145 -3.42 15.52 -5.92
N ASN A 146 -3.45 14.31 -5.39
CA ASN A 146 -3.07 13.11 -6.13
C ASN A 146 -4.03 12.85 -7.30
N ALA A 147 -5.33 12.96 -7.07
CA ALA A 147 -6.34 12.86 -8.12
C ALA A 147 -6.15 13.95 -9.21
N LYS A 148 -5.82 15.18 -8.81
CA LYS A 148 -5.51 16.26 -9.76
C LYS A 148 -4.28 15.96 -10.59
N GLU A 149 -3.21 15.45 -10.01
CA GLU A 149 -2.03 15.05 -10.77
C GLU A 149 -2.39 13.98 -11.80
N ARG A 150 -3.16 12.99 -11.40
CA ARG A 150 -3.64 11.90 -12.26
C ARG A 150 -4.50 12.41 -13.41
N SER A 151 -5.34 13.42 -13.18
CA SER A 151 -6.25 13.97 -14.19
C SER A 151 -5.57 14.47 -15.45
N ARG A 152 -4.30 14.85 -15.37
CA ARG A 152 -3.50 15.32 -16.52
C ARG A 152 -3.33 14.29 -17.63
N ARG A 153 -3.63 13.03 -17.36
CA ARG A 153 -3.57 11.93 -18.32
C ARG A 153 -4.87 11.70 -19.07
N PHE A 154 -5.91 12.48 -18.79
CA PHE A 154 -7.24 12.29 -19.36
C PHE A 154 -7.73 13.57 -20.03
N ASP A 155 -7.76 13.58 -21.36
CA ASP A 155 -8.17 14.74 -22.16
C ASP A 155 -9.61 15.19 -21.84
N THR A 156 -10.47 14.27 -21.37
CA THR A 156 -11.85 14.57 -21.01
C THR A 156 -12.01 15.24 -19.65
N ILE A 157 -10.93 15.36 -18.87
CA ILE A 157 -10.95 15.99 -17.56
C ILE A 157 -10.23 17.34 -17.61
N ASN A 158 -10.99 18.42 -17.38
CA ASN A 158 -10.39 19.74 -17.23
C ASN A 158 -9.66 19.87 -15.89
N SER A 159 -8.34 19.78 -15.93
CA SER A 159 -7.47 19.88 -14.75
C SER A 159 -7.45 21.27 -14.08
N ASN A 160 -8.03 22.30 -14.71
CA ASN A 160 -8.10 23.66 -14.15
C ASN A 160 -9.32 23.86 -13.23
N GLU A 161 -10.20 22.89 -13.12
CA GLU A 161 -11.29 22.94 -12.15
C GLU A 161 -10.78 22.81 -10.70
N SER A 162 -11.68 23.04 -9.72
CA SER A 162 -11.34 22.86 -8.31
C SER A 162 -10.90 21.42 -8.02
N LEU A 163 -10.03 21.24 -7.02
CA LEU A 163 -9.50 19.93 -6.62
C LEU A 163 -10.60 18.89 -6.42
N SER A 164 -11.65 19.26 -5.68
CA SER A 164 -12.77 18.37 -5.39
C SER A 164 -13.56 17.94 -6.63
N LYS A 165 -13.77 18.87 -7.60
CA LYS A 165 -14.43 18.53 -8.86
C LYS A 165 -13.58 17.61 -9.73
N VAL A 166 -12.27 17.86 -9.79
CA VAL A 166 -11.34 16.99 -10.50
C VAL A 166 -11.32 15.61 -9.87
N HIS A 167 -11.24 15.54 -8.54
CA HIS A 167 -11.26 14.28 -7.81
C HIS A 167 -12.55 13.49 -8.08
N GLU A 168 -13.71 14.16 -8.04
CA GLU A 168 -14.98 13.50 -8.34
C GLU A 168 -15.01 12.91 -9.77
N LYS A 169 -14.45 13.59 -10.75
CA LYS A 169 -14.33 13.07 -12.12
C LYS A 169 -13.41 11.84 -12.21
N ILE A 170 -12.32 11.82 -11.43
CA ILE A 170 -11.44 10.64 -11.32
C ILE A 170 -12.19 9.47 -10.69
N LYS A 171 -12.95 9.72 -9.62
CA LYS A 171 -13.79 8.69 -8.98
C LYS A 171 -14.84 8.12 -9.93
N ASN A 172 -15.51 8.99 -10.68
CA ASN A 172 -16.53 8.55 -11.65
C ASN A 172 -15.94 7.67 -12.75
N ARG A 173 -14.68 7.90 -13.12
CA ARG A 173 -13.96 7.04 -14.06
C ARG A 173 -13.79 5.61 -13.58
N SER A 174 -13.66 5.39 -12.28
CA SER A 174 -13.52 4.05 -11.70
C SER A 174 -14.78 3.18 -11.89
N VAL A 175 -15.94 3.81 -12.06
CA VAL A 175 -17.22 3.15 -12.29
C VAL A 175 -17.70 3.25 -13.73
N SER A 176 -16.93 3.85 -14.62
CA SER A 176 -17.22 3.92 -16.06
C SER A 176 -16.87 2.62 -16.76
N LEU A 177 -17.79 2.13 -17.59
CA LEU A 177 -17.57 0.95 -18.45
C LEU A 177 -16.88 1.30 -19.77
N PHE A 178 -16.85 2.57 -20.13
CA PHE A 178 -16.44 3.04 -21.47
C PHE A 178 -15.11 3.78 -21.47
N GLU A 179 -14.67 4.25 -20.33
CA GLU A 179 -13.46 5.05 -20.21
C GLU A 179 -12.30 4.24 -19.64
N PRO A 180 -11.06 4.60 -19.98
CA PRO A 180 -9.89 4.03 -19.35
C PRO A 180 -9.96 4.22 -17.84
N ARG A 181 -9.60 3.18 -17.09
CA ARG A 181 -9.52 3.22 -15.64
C ARG A 181 -8.49 4.27 -15.18
N PRO A 182 -8.71 4.93 -14.04
CA PRO A 182 -7.81 5.99 -13.60
C PRO A 182 -6.47 5.49 -13.04
N GLU A 183 -6.31 4.20 -12.80
CA GLU A 183 -5.09 3.61 -12.25
C GLU A 183 -4.69 2.33 -12.98
N LEU A 184 -3.43 2.23 -13.38
CA LEU A 184 -2.83 1.04 -14.00
C LEU A 184 -1.82 0.36 -13.07
N ASN A 185 -1.84 0.71 -11.79
CA ASN A 185 -0.90 0.21 -10.78
C ASN A 185 0.56 0.37 -11.24
N HIS A 186 1.35 -0.69 -11.08
CA HIS A 186 2.76 -0.67 -11.43
C HIS A 186 3.04 -0.80 -12.95
N ALA A 187 2.03 -1.04 -13.78
CA ALA A 187 2.22 -1.18 -15.23
C ALA A 187 2.79 0.08 -15.90
N THR A 188 2.60 1.26 -15.32
CA THR A 188 3.14 2.53 -15.85
C THR A 188 4.43 2.97 -15.18
N ASN A 189 4.91 2.30 -14.15
CA ASN A 189 6.12 2.67 -13.46
C ASN A 189 7.36 2.33 -14.28
N ALA A 190 8.29 3.26 -14.38
CA ALA A 190 9.52 3.13 -15.14
C ALA A 190 10.77 3.17 -14.25
N MET A 191 10.60 3.47 -12.98
CA MET A 191 11.70 3.58 -12.01
C MET A 191 11.25 3.18 -10.60
N CYS A 192 12.22 2.93 -9.75
CA CYS A 192 12.02 2.74 -8.32
C CYS A 192 13.01 3.60 -7.54
N ILE A 193 12.50 4.36 -6.57
CA ILE A 193 13.33 5.15 -5.67
C ILE A 193 13.27 4.50 -4.30
N VAL A 194 14.42 4.02 -3.82
CA VAL A 194 14.60 3.51 -2.47
C VAL A 194 15.47 4.50 -1.70
N GLY A 195 14.89 5.26 -0.79
CA GLY A 195 15.60 6.30 -0.09
C GLY A 195 14.69 7.21 0.73
N ARG A 196 15.31 8.22 1.36
CA ARG A 196 14.55 9.25 2.08
C ARG A 196 13.65 10.02 1.13
N ARG A 197 12.45 10.39 1.57
CA ARG A 197 11.50 11.16 0.76
C ARG A 197 12.05 12.52 0.31
N SER A 198 12.93 13.12 1.09
CA SER A 198 13.62 14.36 0.71
C SER A 198 14.44 14.29 -0.58
N ILE A 199 14.76 13.08 -1.06
CA ILE A 199 15.45 12.90 -2.35
C ILE A 199 14.51 13.25 -3.53
N SER A 200 13.21 13.05 -3.36
CA SER A 200 12.22 13.13 -4.43
C SER A 200 11.08 14.13 -4.19
N ASP A 201 11.06 14.85 -3.08
CA ASP A 201 9.97 15.75 -2.70
C ASP A 201 9.80 16.95 -3.66
N HIS A 202 10.86 17.32 -4.38
CA HIS A 202 10.84 18.39 -5.39
C HIS A 202 10.72 17.89 -6.84
N LEU A 203 10.61 16.55 -7.05
CA LEU A 203 10.57 15.97 -8.37
C LEU A 203 9.13 15.68 -8.83
N PHE A 204 8.82 16.07 -10.04
CA PHE A 204 7.62 15.60 -10.72
C PHE A 204 7.90 14.24 -11.35
N LEU A 205 7.43 13.17 -10.72
CA LEU A 205 7.69 11.78 -11.14
C LEU A 205 6.63 11.22 -12.09
N ASP A 206 5.63 12.02 -12.43
CA ASP A 206 4.54 11.66 -13.36
C ASP A 206 3.88 10.29 -13.05
N ARG A 207 3.79 9.93 -11.78
CA ARG A 207 3.25 8.64 -11.32
C ARG A 207 3.93 7.41 -11.96
N ARG A 208 5.23 7.53 -12.28
CA ARG A 208 6.00 6.50 -12.96
C ARG A 208 7.11 5.91 -12.10
N SER A 209 6.99 6.08 -10.79
CA SER A 209 7.98 5.59 -9.84
C SER A 209 7.33 4.82 -8.70
N PHE A 210 7.87 3.65 -8.42
CA PHE A 210 7.75 3.06 -7.09
C PHE A 210 8.58 3.87 -6.10
N MET A 211 8.05 4.05 -4.90
CA MET A 211 8.73 4.82 -3.86
C MET A 211 8.74 4.03 -2.56
N ASN A 212 9.93 3.58 -2.16
CA ASN A 212 10.17 2.96 -0.88
C ASN A 212 10.96 3.92 0.02
N SER A 213 10.36 4.31 1.15
CA SER A 213 11.07 5.11 2.15
C SER A 213 12.12 4.24 2.84
N PHE A 214 13.35 4.73 2.82
CA PHE A 214 14.49 4.05 3.42
C PHE A 214 15.50 5.07 3.94
N ASP A 215 15.99 4.86 5.15
CA ASP A 215 17.06 5.67 5.72
C ASP A 215 18.34 4.84 5.82
N TYR A 216 19.28 5.13 4.95
CA TYR A 216 20.57 4.44 4.90
C TYR A 216 21.41 4.60 6.18
N GLN A 217 21.14 5.61 7.00
CA GLN A 217 21.92 5.87 8.23
C GLN A 217 21.65 4.83 9.32
N ILE A 218 20.46 4.20 9.29
CA ILE A 218 20.13 3.13 10.24
C ILE A 218 20.56 1.75 9.76
N ASP A 219 21.13 1.65 8.55
CA ASP A 219 21.47 0.39 7.90
C ASP A 219 22.93 0.33 7.43
N PRO A 220 23.89 0.44 8.35
CA PRO A 220 25.31 0.48 7.97
C PRO A 220 25.83 -0.81 7.32
N LYS A 221 25.09 -1.92 7.45
CA LYS A 221 25.44 -3.22 6.85
C LYS A 221 24.67 -3.51 5.57
N GLY A 222 23.61 -2.76 5.28
CA GLY A 222 22.76 -2.97 4.12
C GLY A 222 21.73 -4.11 4.26
N ASP A 223 21.48 -4.61 5.46
CA ASP A 223 20.56 -5.73 5.71
C ASP A 223 19.12 -5.37 5.40
N TYR A 224 18.67 -4.17 5.80
CA TYR A 224 17.33 -3.67 5.46
C TYR A 224 17.21 -3.37 3.98
N LEU A 225 18.23 -2.75 3.37
CA LEU A 225 18.24 -2.48 1.94
C LEU A 225 18.15 -3.77 1.13
N ALA A 226 18.89 -4.80 1.50
CA ALA A 226 18.81 -6.10 0.86
C ALA A 226 17.40 -6.68 0.92
N GLY A 227 16.73 -6.59 2.07
CA GLY A 227 15.33 -7.00 2.24
C GLY A 227 14.38 -6.22 1.33
N ILE A 228 14.51 -4.91 1.26
CA ILE A 228 13.71 -4.05 0.37
C ILE A 228 13.95 -4.43 -1.09
N LEU A 229 15.19 -4.57 -1.52
CA LEU A 229 15.52 -4.89 -2.91
C LEU A 229 15.03 -6.29 -3.32
N ASN A 230 15.08 -7.26 -2.44
CA ASN A 230 14.52 -8.60 -2.68
C ASN A 230 13.00 -8.57 -2.93
N ALA A 231 12.27 -7.65 -2.31
CA ALA A 231 10.85 -7.47 -2.56
C ALA A 231 10.56 -6.63 -3.81
N VAL A 232 11.33 -5.57 -4.03
CA VAL A 232 11.08 -4.58 -5.10
C VAL A 232 11.61 -5.03 -6.46
N ALA A 233 12.74 -5.75 -6.51
CA ALA A 233 13.36 -6.13 -7.77
C ALA A 233 12.46 -7.03 -8.64
N PRO A 234 11.74 -8.04 -8.13
CA PRO A 234 10.80 -8.81 -8.93
C PRO A 234 9.64 -7.97 -9.47
N VAL A 235 9.16 -7.01 -8.71
CA VAL A 235 8.03 -6.14 -9.11
C VAL A 235 8.49 -5.02 -10.04
N GLY A 236 9.50 -4.27 -9.64
CA GLY A 236 10.00 -3.12 -10.40
C GLY A 236 10.81 -3.53 -11.63
N GLY A 237 11.63 -4.55 -11.51
CA GLY A 237 12.46 -5.06 -12.61
C GLY A 237 11.73 -6.09 -13.47
N GLY A 238 11.18 -7.14 -12.86
CA GLY A 238 10.54 -8.24 -13.59
C GLY A 238 9.23 -7.81 -14.25
N ILE A 239 8.20 -7.57 -13.46
CA ILE A 239 6.83 -7.34 -13.95
C ILE A 239 6.74 -6.09 -14.84
N ASN A 240 7.38 -4.99 -14.45
CA ASN A 240 7.34 -3.76 -15.23
C ASN A 240 8.08 -3.86 -16.56
N LEU A 241 9.27 -4.46 -16.56
CA LEU A 241 10.02 -4.67 -17.79
C LEU A 241 9.28 -5.63 -18.74
N GLU A 242 8.71 -6.71 -18.24
CA GLU A 242 7.89 -7.62 -19.03
C GLU A 242 6.70 -6.90 -19.67
N TYR A 243 5.99 -6.08 -18.91
CA TYR A 243 4.89 -5.28 -19.44
C TYR A 243 5.39 -4.29 -20.49
N TYR A 244 6.46 -3.54 -20.20
CA TYR A 244 7.05 -2.58 -21.13
C TYR A 244 7.47 -3.24 -22.45
N PHE A 245 8.25 -4.30 -22.39
CA PHE A 245 8.71 -5.00 -23.58
C PHE A 245 7.57 -5.65 -24.38
N SER A 246 6.56 -6.18 -23.70
CA SER A 246 5.35 -6.67 -24.35
C SER A 246 4.59 -5.57 -25.12
N ARG A 247 4.63 -4.35 -24.66
CA ARG A 247 4.03 -3.21 -25.35
C ARG A 247 4.86 -2.74 -26.53
N VAL A 248 6.17 -2.90 -26.47
CA VAL A 248 7.09 -2.53 -27.58
C VAL A 248 6.97 -3.53 -28.74
N ASP A 249 7.07 -4.81 -28.47
CA ASP A 249 6.93 -5.88 -29.47
C ASP A 249 6.47 -7.18 -28.78
N ASN A 250 5.18 -7.42 -28.79
CA ASN A 250 4.61 -8.58 -28.11
C ASN A 250 5.01 -9.92 -28.77
N HIS A 251 5.34 -9.93 -30.06
CA HIS A 251 5.76 -11.16 -30.73
C HIS A 251 7.17 -11.59 -30.34
N LYS A 252 8.07 -10.63 -30.17
CA LYS A 252 9.49 -10.92 -29.85
C LYS A 252 9.78 -10.85 -28.34
N LEU A 253 9.10 -9.95 -27.65
CA LEU A 253 9.41 -9.58 -26.28
C LEU A 253 8.25 -9.87 -25.32
N GLY A 254 7.16 -10.42 -25.82
CA GLY A 254 5.99 -10.77 -25.03
C GLY A 254 6.29 -11.84 -23.98
N ALA A 255 5.67 -11.70 -22.85
CA ALA A 255 5.96 -12.48 -21.65
C ALA A 255 5.19 -13.81 -21.58
N GLY A 256 4.92 -14.51 -22.66
CA GLY A 256 4.33 -15.86 -22.66
C GLY A 256 3.32 -16.14 -21.52
N SER A 257 3.78 -16.64 -20.40
CA SER A 257 2.96 -16.92 -19.22
C SER A 257 2.35 -15.67 -18.55
N LYS A 258 2.77 -14.47 -18.94
CA LYS A 258 2.19 -13.19 -18.54
C LYS A 258 1.11 -12.70 -19.51
N LEU A 259 0.65 -13.53 -20.41
CA LEU A 259 -0.42 -13.19 -21.34
C LEU A 259 -1.64 -12.56 -20.67
N PRO A 260 -2.12 -13.00 -19.50
CA PRO A 260 -3.18 -12.31 -18.79
C PRO A 260 -2.87 -10.83 -18.47
N HIS A 261 -1.65 -10.52 -18.04
CA HIS A 261 -1.22 -9.13 -17.82
C HIS A 261 -1.22 -8.31 -19.10
N ASN A 262 -0.75 -8.90 -20.22
CA ASN A 262 -0.72 -8.21 -21.50
C ASN A 262 -2.15 -7.98 -22.05
N VAL A 263 -3.01 -8.96 -21.94
CA VAL A 263 -4.42 -8.86 -22.36
C VAL A 263 -5.14 -7.79 -21.54
N MET A 264 -4.89 -7.73 -20.23
CA MET A 264 -5.49 -6.71 -19.37
C MET A 264 -4.99 -5.30 -19.70
N GLY A 265 -3.71 -5.14 -20.04
CA GLY A 265 -3.18 -3.89 -20.52
C GLY A 265 -3.80 -3.42 -21.84
N LEU A 266 -4.35 -4.34 -22.63
CA LEU A 266 -5.01 -4.03 -23.89
C LEU A 266 -6.52 -3.82 -23.74
N ILE A 267 -7.19 -4.58 -22.90
CA ILE A 267 -8.66 -4.60 -22.77
C ILE A 267 -9.14 -3.67 -21.64
N GLY A 268 -8.34 -3.49 -20.62
CA GLY A 268 -8.67 -2.65 -19.48
C GLY A 268 -8.35 -1.16 -19.67
N VAL A 269 -8.00 -0.76 -20.86
CA VAL A 269 -7.64 0.64 -21.18
C VAL A 269 -8.73 1.27 -22.02
#